data_27ceee35922ad695a42c7e6599fba05f
#
_entry.id   27ceee35922ad695a42c7e6599fba05f
#
_cell.length_a   1.000
_cell.length_b   1.000
_cell.length_c   1.000
_cell.angle_alpha   90.00
_cell.angle_beta   90.00
_cell.angle_gamma   90.00
#
_symmetry.space_group_name_H-M   'P 1'
#
loop_
_entity.id
_entity.type
_entity.pdbx_description
1 polymer ?
#
loop_
_entity_poly.entity_id
_entity_poly.type
_entity_poly.pdbx_seq_one_letter_code
_entity_poly.pdbx_strand_id
1 'polypeptide(L)'
;STRTLTLFPYTTLFRSVVLIYNPVALVAVHGEKIRALGQGLPAILDDAQAKLLRQQSAAQDVQAGRPVVQAPLIMVVDDSITVRRVTQRLLQREGFRVSTAVDGLQALEKLQDELPDVILSDIEMPRMDGFDLLRNIRSSERLKDLPVIMITSRMATKHRDLAMALGANHYLGKPYGDEQLLGIIHSYTDA
;
A
#
# COMPACT_ATOMS: atom_id res chain seq x y z
N SER A 1 62.61 -30.57 2.24
CA SER A 1 62.03 -29.29 2.72
C SER A 1 60.57 -29.22 2.32
N THR A 2 59.72 -29.69 3.22
CA THR A 2 58.28 -29.72 3.05
C THR A 2 57.72 -28.38 3.52
N ARG A 3 57.22 -27.54 2.60
CA ARG A 3 56.47 -26.32 2.96
C ARG A 3 55.04 -26.72 3.23
N THR A 4 54.64 -26.67 4.47
CA THR A 4 53.27 -26.79 4.90
C THR A 4 52.53 -25.50 4.53
N LEU A 5 51.62 -25.56 3.56
CA LEU A 5 50.66 -24.50 3.24
C LEU A 5 49.62 -24.49 4.36
N THR A 6 49.68 -23.48 5.20
CA THR A 6 48.63 -23.21 6.19
C THR A 6 47.43 -22.67 5.44
N LEU A 7 46.40 -23.50 5.29
CA LEU A 7 45.08 -23.08 4.81
C LEU A 7 44.50 -22.11 5.84
N PHE A 8 44.43 -20.84 5.48
CA PHE A 8 43.63 -19.86 6.19
C PHE A 8 42.15 -20.26 6.11
N PRO A 9 41.45 -20.28 7.20
CA PRO A 9 40.06 -20.71 7.20
C PRO A 9 39.17 -19.63 6.58
N TYR A 10 38.92 -19.74 5.28
CA TYR A 10 37.91 -18.93 4.56
C TYR A 10 36.54 -18.97 5.22
N THR A 11 36.24 -19.94 6.03
CA THR A 11 35.00 -20.08 6.78
C THR A 11 34.74 -18.97 7.79
N THR A 12 35.75 -18.31 8.33
CA THR A 12 35.60 -17.24 9.32
C THR A 12 35.22 -15.91 8.64
N LEU A 13 35.74 -15.66 7.44
CA LEU A 13 35.41 -14.46 6.66
C LEU A 13 33.96 -14.52 6.14
N PHE A 14 33.51 -15.69 5.67
CA PHE A 14 32.15 -15.89 5.20
C PHE A 14 31.12 -15.75 6.33
N ARG A 15 31.40 -16.19 7.54
CA ARG A 15 30.52 -15.99 8.70
C ARG A 15 30.40 -14.51 9.08
N SER A 16 31.47 -13.75 8.98
CA SER A 16 31.41 -12.30 9.27
C SER A 16 30.65 -11.52 8.22
N VAL A 17 30.77 -11.89 6.93
CA VAL A 17 30.03 -11.26 5.82
C VAL A 17 28.54 -11.61 5.87
N VAL A 18 28.19 -12.85 6.21
CA VAL A 18 26.77 -13.27 6.36
C VAL A 18 26.11 -12.56 7.55
N LEU A 19 26.84 -12.33 8.64
CA LEU A 19 26.35 -11.58 9.81
C LEU A 19 26.14 -10.09 9.50
N ILE A 20 26.96 -9.49 8.63
CA ILE A 20 26.79 -8.09 8.20
C ILE A 20 25.57 -7.92 7.30
N TYR A 21 25.19 -8.95 6.52
CA TYR A 21 23.99 -8.93 5.66
C TYR A 21 22.70 -9.36 6.37
N ASN A 22 22.78 -9.81 7.62
CA ASN A 22 21.59 -10.12 8.41
C ASN A 22 21.40 -9.07 9.52
N PRO A 23 20.61 -8.00 9.27
CA PRO A 23 20.39 -6.93 10.24
C PRO A 23 19.73 -7.42 11.54
N VAL A 24 19.01 -8.53 11.50
CA VAL A 24 18.34 -9.13 12.66
C VAL A 24 19.38 -9.75 13.62
N ALA A 25 20.39 -10.43 13.09
CA ALA A 25 21.45 -11.01 13.91
C ALA A 25 22.31 -9.92 14.58
N LEU A 26 22.51 -8.76 13.90
CA LEU A 26 23.26 -7.64 14.43
C LEU A 26 22.56 -6.98 15.63
N VAL A 27 21.23 -6.82 15.56
CA VAL A 27 20.41 -6.24 16.63
C VAL A 27 20.29 -7.19 17.82
N ALA A 28 20.15 -8.48 17.58
CA ALA A 28 20.03 -9.48 18.66
C ALA A 28 21.35 -9.65 19.48
N VAL A 29 22.50 -9.52 18.83
CA VAL A 29 23.82 -9.76 19.48
C VAL A 29 24.46 -8.48 20.03
N HIS A 30 24.13 -7.30 19.49
CA HIS A 30 24.81 -6.04 19.80
C HIS A 30 23.85 -4.88 20.14
N GLY A 31 22.58 -5.16 20.44
CA GLY A 31 21.55 -4.15 20.69
C GLY A 31 21.91 -3.09 21.75
N GLU A 32 22.67 -3.47 22.77
CA GLU A 32 23.12 -2.51 23.79
C GLU A 32 24.28 -1.61 23.32
N LYS A 33 25.18 -2.13 22.48
CA LYS A 33 26.30 -1.34 21.93
C LYS A 33 25.86 -0.36 20.82
N ILE A 34 24.81 -0.67 20.11
CA ILE A 34 24.25 0.22 19.06
C ILE A 34 23.50 1.42 19.69
N ARG A 35 22.88 1.23 20.85
CA ARG A 35 22.27 2.34 21.61
C ARG A 35 23.29 3.36 22.12
N ALA A 36 24.50 2.93 22.39
CA ALA A 36 25.59 3.83 22.84
C ALA A 36 26.23 4.65 21.70
N LEU A 37 26.05 4.25 20.44
CA LEU A 37 26.51 4.97 19.23
C LEU A 37 25.44 5.89 18.63
N GLY A 38 24.36 6.13 19.34
CA GLY A 38 23.11 6.73 18.93
C GLY A 38 23.11 8.23 18.65
N GLN A 39 24.01 8.68 17.79
CA GLN A 39 23.83 9.98 17.10
C GLN A 39 24.22 9.80 15.64
N GLY A 40 23.24 9.50 14.77
CA GLY A 40 23.42 9.64 13.34
C GLY A 40 23.09 8.45 12.42
N LEU A 41 22.28 7.47 12.84
CA LEU A 41 21.75 6.49 11.88
C LEU A 41 20.51 7.02 11.18
N PRO A 42 20.45 6.97 9.83
CA PRO A 42 19.34 7.52 9.09
C PRO A 42 18.03 6.76 9.31
N ALA A 43 16.91 7.46 9.18
CA ALA A 43 15.52 7.00 9.32
C ALA A 43 15.14 5.69 8.58
N ILE A 44 16.01 5.18 7.74
CA ILE A 44 15.86 3.94 6.98
C ILE A 44 15.83 2.69 7.88
N LEU A 45 16.48 2.75 9.06
CA LEU A 45 16.50 1.62 10.01
C LEU A 45 15.21 1.50 10.81
N ASP A 46 14.53 2.61 11.07
CA ASP A 46 13.24 2.61 11.78
C ASP A 46 12.14 1.96 10.92
N ASP A 47 12.15 2.22 9.62
CA ASP A 47 11.18 1.67 8.67
C ASP A 47 11.36 0.15 8.47
N ALA A 48 12.61 -0.32 8.41
CA ALA A 48 12.93 -1.74 8.31
C ALA A 48 12.58 -2.51 9.61
N GLN A 49 12.81 -1.92 10.78
CA GLN A 49 12.43 -2.50 12.07
C GLN A 49 10.91 -2.53 12.26
N ALA A 50 10.22 -1.45 11.90
CA ALA A 50 8.76 -1.40 11.95
C ALA A 50 8.12 -2.45 11.04
N LYS A 51 8.67 -2.64 9.84
CA LYS A 51 8.21 -3.66 8.90
C LYS A 51 8.45 -5.08 9.42
N LEU A 52 9.60 -5.31 10.06
CA LEU A 52 9.94 -6.62 10.63
C LEU A 52 9.06 -6.96 11.84
N LEU A 53 8.80 -5.99 12.72
CA LEU A 53 7.89 -6.16 13.86
C LEU A 53 6.46 -6.44 13.42
N ARG A 54 5.96 -5.77 12.36
CA ARG A 54 4.65 -6.05 11.77
C ARG A 54 4.58 -7.45 11.16
N GLN A 55 5.66 -7.94 10.53
CA GLN A 55 5.72 -9.31 10.01
C GLN A 55 5.76 -10.36 11.12
N GLN A 56 6.45 -10.09 12.22
CA GLN A 56 6.52 -11.00 13.37
C GLN A 56 5.20 -11.05 14.14
N SER A 57 4.51 -9.92 14.31
CA SER A 57 3.18 -9.90 14.93
C SER A 57 2.14 -10.63 14.08
N ALA A 58 2.14 -10.42 12.76
CA ALA A 58 1.27 -11.17 11.84
C ALA A 58 1.52 -12.68 11.87
N ALA A 59 2.78 -13.12 12.00
CA ALA A 59 3.13 -14.54 12.12
C ALA A 59 2.70 -15.14 13.47
N GLN A 60 2.72 -14.37 14.55
CA GLN A 60 2.24 -14.79 15.87
C GLN A 60 0.72 -14.87 15.94
N ASP A 61 0.00 -13.97 15.28
CA ASP A 61 -1.46 -13.99 15.19
C ASP A 61 -1.98 -15.21 14.41
N VAL A 62 -1.26 -15.65 13.37
CA VAL A 62 -1.58 -16.90 12.64
C VAL A 62 -1.43 -18.13 13.55
N GLN A 63 -0.42 -18.18 14.42
CA GLN A 63 -0.22 -19.29 15.38
C GLN A 63 -1.22 -19.27 16.55
N ALA A 64 -1.77 -18.11 16.88
CA ALA A 64 -2.73 -17.95 17.97
C ALA A 64 -4.19 -18.22 17.53
N GLY A 65 -4.45 -18.58 16.26
CA GLY A 65 -5.80 -18.80 15.73
C GLY A 65 -6.68 -17.54 15.75
N ARG A 66 -6.10 -16.36 15.89
CA ARG A 66 -6.80 -15.09 15.75
C ARG A 66 -7.06 -14.80 14.27
N PRO A 67 -8.26 -14.32 13.90
CA PRO A 67 -8.48 -13.89 12.53
C PRO A 67 -7.47 -12.80 12.21
N VAL A 68 -6.61 -13.05 11.20
CA VAL A 68 -5.70 -12.02 10.68
C VAL A 68 -6.59 -10.96 10.05
N VAL A 69 -6.81 -9.87 10.74
CA VAL A 69 -7.48 -8.68 10.17
C VAL A 69 -6.53 -8.15 9.11
N GLN A 70 -6.83 -8.49 7.86
CA GLN A 70 -6.04 -7.96 6.74
C GLN A 70 -6.28 -6.46 6.67
N ALA A 71 -5.19 -5.70 6.46
CA ALA A 71 -5.30 -4.26 6.24
C ALA A 71 -6.26 -3.98 5.07
N PRO A 72 -7.12 -2.95 5.17
CA PRO A 72 -8.08 -2.61 4.13
C PRO A 72 -7.40 -2.40 2.78
N LEU A 73 -8.06 -2.85 1.71
CA LEU A 73 -7.59 -2.75 0.34
C LEU A 73 -8.23 -1.57 -0.37
N ILE A 74 -7.42 -0.65 -0.85
CA ILE A 74 -7.88 0.49 -1.64
C ILE A 74 -7.46 0.31 -3.10
N MET A 75 -8.40 0.43 -4.03
CA MET A 75 -8.10 0.43 -5.45
C MET A 75 -7.99 1.87 -5.98
N VAL A 76 -6.87 2.19 -6.62
CA VAL A 76 -6.61 3.50 -7.24
C VAL A 76 -6.66 3.38 -8.75
N VAL A 77 -7.61 4.06 -9.39
CA VAL A 77 -7.83 4.06 -10.84
C VAL A 77 -7.59 5.46 -11.40
N ASP A 78 -6.51 5.65 -12.14
CA ASP A 78 -6.11 6.95 -12.70
C ASP A 78 -5.14 6.67 -13.87
N ASP A 79 -5.24 7.36 -14.98
CA ASP A 79 -4.37 7.12 -16.14
C ASP A 79 -2.96 7.67 -15.93
N SER A 80 -2.79 8.67 -15.08
CA SER A 80 -1.49 9.24 -14.72
C SER A 80 -0.66 8.31 -13.83
N ILE A 81 0.46 7.84 -14.34
CA ILE A 81 1.41 7.03 -13.56
C ILE A 81 1.93 7.77 -12.32
N THR A 82 2.08 9.09 -12.42
CA THR A 82 2.56 9.93 -11.32
C THR A 82 1.53 9.99 -10.20
N VAL A 83 0.26 10.28 -10.55
CA VAL A 83 -0.83 10.34 -9.57
C VAL A 83 -1.00 8.98 -8.89
N ARG A 84 -1.07 7.88 -9.66
CA ARG A 84 -1.16 6.53 -9.09
C ARG A 84 -0.05 6.23 -8.10
N ARG A 85 1.22 6.53 -8.44
CA ARG A 85 2.37 6.26 -7.56
C ARG A 85 2.37 7.11 -6.31
N VAL A 86 2.01 8.39 -6.41
CA VAL A 86 1.94 9.29 -5.25
C VAL A 86 0.85 8.83 -4.29
N THR A 87 -0.36 8.59 -4.82
CA THR A 87 -1.49 8.10 -4.02
C THR A 87 -1.21 6.73 -3.41
N GLN A 88 -0.61 5.81 -4.18
CA GLN A 88 -0.21 4.50 -3.67
C GLN A 88 0.76 4.61 -2.49
N ARG A 89 1.80 5.45 -2.60
CA ARG A 89 2.77 5.64 -1.51
C ARG A 89 2.14 6.25 -0.27
N LEU A 90 1.26 7.24 -0.45
CA LEU A 90 0.50 7.83 0.65
C LEU A 90 -0.29 6.76 1.40
N LEU A 91 -1.12 6.00 0.71
CA LEU A 91 -1.98 4.98 1.30
C LEU A 91 -1.18 3.85 1.96
N GLN A 92 -0.09 3.40 1.33
CA GLN A 92 0.79 2.37 1.90
C GLN A 92 1.49 2.85 3.19
N ARG A 93 1.86 4.11 3.27
CA ARG A 93 2.42 4.72 4.48
C ARG A 93 1.41 4.73 5.63
N GLU A 94 0.15 4.96 5.31
CA GLU A 94 -0.96 4.92 6.28
C GLU A 94 -1.42 3.49 6.64
N GLY A 95 -0.79 2.47 6.05
CA GLY A 95 -1.04 1.06 6.40
C GLY A 95 -2.05 0.34 5.52
N PHE A 96 -2.60 0.97 4.49
CA PHE A 96 -3.51 0.34 3.54
C PHE A 96 -2.79 -0.59 2.56
N ARG A 97 -3.47 -1.65 2.15
CA ARG A 97 -3.12 -2.40 0.93
C ARG A 97 -3.61 -1.60 -0.27
N VAL A 98 -2.86 -1.61 -1.37
CA VAL A 98 -3.22 -0.81 -2.54
C VAL A 98 -3.12 -1.64 -3.82
N SER A 99 -4.23 -1.72 -4.56
CA SER A 99 -4.29 -2.17 -5.95
C SER A 99 -4.40 -0.96 -6.87
N THR A 100 -3.80 -1.01 -8.06
CA THR A 100 -3.83 0.13 -8.99
C THR A 100 -4.29 -0.30 -10.37
N ALA A 101 -5.08 0.55 -11.06
CA ALA A 101 -5.48 0.34 -12.44
C ALA A 101 -5.26 1.62 -13.26
N VAL A 102 -5.01 1.47 -14.55
CA VAL A 102 -4.73 2.61 -15.45
C VAL A 102 -6.00 3.19 -16.07
N ASP A 103 -7.10 2.46 -16.02
CA ASP A 103 -8.41 2.86 -16.54
C ASP A 103 -9.52 1.94 -16.00
N GLY A 104 -10.76 2.23 -16.38
CA GLY A 104 -11.92 1.49 -15.93
C GLY A 104 -11.96 0.02 -16.38
N LEU A 105 -11.42 -0.31 -17.56
CA LEU A 105 -11.39 -1.71 -18.03
C LEU A 105 -10.47 -2.56 -17.16
N GLN A 106 -9.25 -2.08 -16.90
CA GLN A 106 -8.32 -2.79 -16.03
C GLN A 106 -8.83 -2.87 -14.59
N ALA A 107 -9.56 -1.84 -14.13
CA ALA A 107 -10.21 -1.90 -12.82
C ALA A 107 -11.25 -3.03 -12.77
N LEU A 108 -12.13 -3.15 -13.76
CA LEU A 108 -13.12 -4.23 -13.82
C LEU A 108 -12.49 -5.62 -13.90
N GLU A 109 -11.40 -5.79 -14.65
CA GLU A 109 -10.63 -7.04 -14.69
C GLU A 109 -10.14 -7.43 -13.29
N LYS A 110 -9.52 -6.50 -12.57
CA LYS A 110 -9.01 -6.76 -11.21
C LYS A 110 -10.11 -7.02 -10.18
N LEU A 111 -11.26 -6.35 -10.33
CA LEU A 111 -12.43 -6.57 -9.48
C LEU A 111 -13.02 -7.98 -9.61
N GLN A 112 -12.65 -8.76 -10.63
CA GLN A 112 -13.04 -10.16 -10.72
C GLN A 112 -12.31 -11.01 -9.68
N ASP A 113 -11.04 -10.72 -9.44
CA ASP A 113 -10.14 -11.51 -8.60
C ASP A 113 -10.07 -10.98 -7.15
N GLU A 114 -10.11 -9.67 -6.95
CA GLU A 114 -9.93 -9.03 -5.65
C GLU A 114 -10.97 -7.92 -5.43
N LEU A 115 -11.68 -7.98 -4.30
CA LEU A 115 -12.67 -6.96 -3.92
C LEU A 115 -12.02 -5.95 -2.97
N PRO A 116 -11.88 -4.68 -3.38
CA PRO A 116 -11.36 -3.63 -2.49
C PRO A 116 -12.46 -3.13 -1.52
N ASP A 117 -12.03 -2.53 -0.42
CA ASP A 117 -12.93 -1.86 0.52
C ASP A 117 -13.39 -0.50 0.00
N VAL A 118 -12.55 0.19 -0.80
CA VAL A 118 -12.85 1.49 -1.41
C VAL A 118 -12.19 1.58 -2.79
N ILE A 119 -12.86 2.21 -3.75
CA ILE A 119 -12.30 2.61 -5.04
C ILE A 119 -12.11 4.13 -5.08
N LEU A 120 -10.90 4.56 -5.46
CA LEU A 120 -10.59 5.94 -5.84
C LEU A 120 -10.47 5.97 -7.36
N SER A 121 -11.37 6.69 -8.05
CA SER A 121 -11.38 6.72 -9.52
C SER A 121 -11.27 8.13 -10.06
N ASP A 122 -10.33 8.36 -10.98
CA ASP A 122 -10.41 9.54 -11.85
C ASP A 122 -11.64 9.41 -12.80
N ILE A 123 -12.10 10.54 -13.30
CA ILE A 123 -13.15 10.61 -14.32
C ILE A 123 -12.53 10.47 -15.72
N GLU A 124 -11.44 11.20 -15.98
CA GLU A 124 -10.86 11.31 -17.32
C GLU A 124 -9.79 10.25 -17.53
N MET A 125 -10.20 9.12 -18.09
CA MET A 125 -9.29 8.01 -18.40
C MET A 125 -9.56 7.48 -19.81
N PRO A 126 -8.55 6.91 -20.50
CA PRO A 126 -8.72 6.29 -21.81
C PRO A 126 -9.53 4.99 -21.70
N ARG A 127 -10.04 4.51 -22.80
CA ARG A 127 -10.79 3.26 -22.98
C ARG A 127 -12.13 3.20 -22.22
N MET A 128 -12.11 3.34 -20.92
CA MET A 128 -13.31 3.41 -20.06
C MET A 128 -13.08 4.51 -19.03
N ASP A 129 -13.92 5.51 -19.06
CA ASP A 129 -13.89 6.62 -18.13
C ASP A 129 -14.46 6.25 -16.74
N GLY A 130 -14.30 7.15 -15.75
CA GLY A 130 -14.75 6.90 -14.38
C GLY A 130 -16.28 6.83 -14.25
N PHE A 131 -17.06 7.50 -15.11
CA PHE A 131 -18.51 7.39 -15.08
C PHE A 131 -18.99 6.04 -15.60
N ASP A 132 -18.36 5.54 -16.67
CA ASP A 132 -18.67 4.22 -17.21
C ASP A 132 -18.25 3.11 -16.24
N LEU A 133 -17.07 3.25 -15.59
CA LEU A 133 -16.67 2.36 -14.51
C LEU A 133 -17.72 2.33 -13.39
N LEU A 134 -18.17 3.49 -12.92
CA LEU A 134 -19.16 3.60 -11.86
C LEU A 134 -20.49 2.94 -12.25
N ARG A 135 -20.97 3.15 -13.50
CA ARG A 135 -22.18 2.48 -14.01
C ARG A 135 -22.05 0.95 -13.98
N ASN A 136 -20.90 0.43 -14.43
CA ASN A 136 -20.63 -1.00 -14.42
C ASN A 136 -20.62 -1.56 -12.98
N ILE A 137 -19.99 -0.86 -12.03
CA ILE A 137 -19.97 -1.24 -10.62
C ILE A 137 -21.40 -1.29 -10.07
N ARG A 138 -22.22 -0.24 -10.29
CA ARG A 138 -23.60 -0.16 -9.75
C ARG A 138 -24.57 -1.14 -10.42
N SER A 139 -24.25 -1.58 -11.64
CA SER A 139 -25.05 -2.59 -12.35
C SER A 139 -24.74 -4.03 -11.94
N SER A 140 -23.65 -4.25 -11.20
CA SER A 140 -23.21 -5.57 -10.76
C SER A 140 -23.76 -5.87 -9.37
N GLU A 141 -24.50 -6.97 -9.19
CA GLU A 141 -24.99 -7.42 -7.88
C GLU A 141 -23.86 -7.60 -6.84
N ARG A 142 -22.67 -8.00 -7.29
CA ARG A 142 -21.50 -8.22 -6.42
C ARG A 142 -20.83 -6.91 -5.99
N LEU A 143 -20.90 -5.86 -6.83
CA LEU A 143 -20.10 -4.64 -6.67
C LEU A 143 -20.95 -3.42 -6.31
N LYS A 144 -22.27 -3.50 -6.38
CA LYS A 144 -23.18 -2.34 -6.28
C LYS A 144 -23.04 -1.54 -4.99
N ASP A 145 -22.65 -2.20 -3.90
CA ASP A 145 -22.50 -1.56 -2.59
C ASP A 145 -21.07 -1.09 -2.30
N LEU A 146 -20.13 -1.33 -3.25
CA LEU A 146 -18.73 -0.96 -3.10
C LEU A 146 -18.58 0.57 -3.08
N PRO A 147 -17.93 1.16 -2.05
CA PRO A 147 -17.68 2.59 -1.98
C PRO A 147 -16.80 3.09 -3.13
N VAL A 148 -17.30 4.09 -3.88
CA VAL A 148 -16.58 4.72 -4.98
C VAL A 148 -16.46 6.22 -4.72
N ILE A 149 -15.20 6.70 -4.64
CA ILE A 149 -14.84 8.10 -4.51
C ILE A 149 -14.32 8.58 -5.87
N MET A 150 -15.04 9.52 -6.49
CA MET A 150 -14.60 10.12 -7.74
C MET A 150 -13.61 11.25 -7.47
N ILE A 151 -12.42 11.19 -8.06
CA ILE A 151 -11.36 12.18 -7.89
C ILE A 151 -11.03 12.78 -9.25
N THR A 152 -11.17 14.12 -9.43
CA THR A 152 -11.07 14.71 -10.75
C THR A 152 -10.63 16.16 -10.74
N SER A 153 -10.04 16.60 -11.85
CA SER A 153 -9.78 18.02 -12.14
C SER A 153 -11.04 18.80 -12.56
N ARG A 154 -12.15 18.10 -12.89
CA ARG A 154 -13.40 18.73 -13.34
C ARG A 154 -14.28 19.13 -12.16
N MET A 155 -14.24 20.42 -11.82
CA MET A 155 -15.01 20.99 -10.70
C MET A 155 -16.42 21.48 -11.07
N ALA A 156 -16.84 21.34 -12.33
CA ALA A 156 -18.16 21.80 -12.75
C ALA A 156 -19.27 21.03 -12.01
N THR A 157 -20.24 21.74 -11.46
CA THR A 157 -21.38 21.19 -10.69
C THR A 157 -22.07 20.05 -11.41
N LYS A 158 -22.27 20.19 -12.73
CA LYS A 158 -22.92 19.15 -13.56
C LYS A 158 -22.20 17.79 -13.51
N HIS A 159 -20.87 17.76 -13.40
CA HIS A 159 -20.10 16.49 -13.31
C HIS A 159 -20.26 15.87 -11.93
N ARG A 160 -20.27 16.70 -10.90
CA ARG A 160 -20.56 16.25 -9.54
C ARG A 160 -21.96 15.68 -9.43
N ASP A 161 -22.95 16.41 -9.93
CA ASP A 161 -24.36 15.99 -9.88
C ASP A 161 -24.55 14.67 -10.64
N LEU A 162 -23.89 14.52 -11.80
CA LEU A 162 -23.91 13.27 -12.57
C LEU A 162 -23.25 12.13 -11.79
N ALA A 163 -22.08 12.35 -11.18
CA ALA A 163 -21.41 11.32 -10.37
C ALA A 163 -22.31 10.85 -9.23
N MET A 164 -22.91 11.79 -8.50
CA MET A 164 -23.81 11.47 -7.38
C MET A 164 -25.09 10.76 -7.86
N ALA A 165 -25.66 11.19 -8.96
CA ALA A 165 -26.82 10.54 -9.56
C ALA A 165 -26.52 9.10 -10.04
N LEU A 166 -25.28 8.83 -10.47
CA LEU A 166 -24.82 7.50 -10.84
C LEU A 166 -24.45 6.63 -9.63
N GLY A 167 -24.50 7.20 -8.41
CA GLY A 167 -24.27 6.47 -7.19
C GLY A 167 -22.81 6.53 -6.68
N ALA A 168 -22.05 7.58 -7.02
CA ALA A 168 -20.77 7.85 -6.34
C ALA A 168 -21.03 8.17 -4.86
N ASN A 169 -20.15 7.67 -3.98
CA ASN A 169 -20.26 7.95 -2.55
C ASN A 169 -19.65 9.30 -2.19
N HIS A 170 -18.56 9.68 -2.87
CA HIS A 170 -17.92 10.99 -2.71
C HIS A 170 -17.41 11.53 -4.04
N TYR A 171 -17.26 12.86 -4.10
CA TYR A 171 -16.68 13.58 -5.21
C TYR A 171 -15.64 14.56 -4.70
N LEU A 172 -14.37 14.35 -5.07
CA LEU A 172 -13.21 15.10 -4.60
C LEU A 172 -12.51 15.79 -5.77
N GLY A 173 -12.33 17.10 -5.69
CA GLY A 173 -11.64 17.88 -6.72
C GLY A 173 -10.14 17.92 -6.53
N LYS A 174 -9.37 17.75 -7.61
CA LYS A 174 -7.91 17.98 -7.63
C LYS A 174 -7.63 19.50 -7.70
N PRO A 175 -6.68 20.05 -6.93
CA PRO A 175 -5.88 19.42 -5.88
C PRO A 175 -6.65 19.24 -4.57
N TYR A 176 -6.40 18.12 -3.87
CA TYR A 176 -6.97 17.81 -2.57
C TYR A 176 -5.85 17.59 -1.54
N GLY A 177 -6.16 17.80 -0.27
CA GLY A 177 -5.22 17.51 0.83
C GLY A 177 -5.20 16.02 1.19
N ASP A 178 -4.04 15.53 1.65
CA ASP A 178 -3.88 14.13 2.10
C ASP A 178 -4.85 13.80 3.22
N GLU A 179 -5.00 14.69 4.21
CA GLU A 179 -5.92 14.51 5.35
C GLU A 179 -7.39 14.38 4.91
N GLN A 180 -7.80 15.15 3.90
CA GLN A 180 -9.15 15.10 3.37
C GLN A 180 -9.43 13.75 2.71
N LEU A 181 -8.50 13.26 1.88
CA LEU A 181 -8.63 11.96 1.23
C LEU A 181 -8.66 10.83 2.27
N LEU A 182 -7.72 10.84 3.21
CA LEU A 182 -7.62 9.83 4.26
C LEU A 182 -8.85 9.81 5.16
N GLY A 183 -9.36 10.98 5.55
CA GLY A 183 -10.59 11.08 6.36
C GLY A 183 -11.80 10.45 5.68
N ILE A 184 -11.94 10.61 4.35
CA ILE A 184 -13.01 9.96 3.59
C ILE A 184 -12.81 8.45 3.57
N ILE A 185 -11.58 7.96 3.31
CA ILE A 185 -11.29 6.52 3.24
C ILE A 185 -11.56 5.86 4.60
N HIS A 186 -11.08 6.43 5.71
CA HIS A 186 -11.31 5.91 7.05
C HIS A 186 -12.80 5.79 7.40
N SER A 187 -13.65 6.68 6.89
CA SER A 187 -15.10 6.56 7.10
C SER A 187 -15.73 5.29 6.51
N TYR A 188 -15.01 4.57 5.64
CA TYR A 188 -15.45 3.31 5.02
C TYR A 188 -14.65 2.10 5.49
N THR A 189 -13.49 2.29 6.12
CA THR A 189 -12.58 1.20 6.50
C THR A 189 -12.52 0.94 7.99
N ASP A 190 -12.95 1.88 8.83
CA ASP A 190 -12.91 1.79 10.30
C ASP A 190 -14.26 1.32 10.91
N ALA A 191 -15.10 0.67 10.10
CA ALA A 191 -16.43 0.19 10.50
C ALA A 191 -16.42 -1.24 11.04
#